data_bb14533469da614a46962bfa02e7150f
#
_entry.id   bb14533469da614a46962bfa02e7150f
#
_cell.length_a   1.000
_cell.length_b   1.000
_cell.length_c   1.000
_cell.angle_alpha   90.00
_cell.angle_beta   90.00
_cell.angle_gamma   90.00
#
_symmetry.space_group_name_H-M   'P 1'
#
loop_
_entity.id
_entity.type
_entity.pdbx_description
1 polymer ?
#
loop_
_entity_poly.entity_id
_entity_poly.type
_entity_poly.pdbx_seq_one_letter_code
_entity_poly.pdbx_strand_id
1 'polypeptide(L)'
;ASEIRSIFSKNGGNLGETGSVSFNFDKVGEIQIKSEIDDTVLEELLEHGLEDYSIEDNMTNIYCKFESLITLEKIVSNKNLEVDSASIIWKPNITVKIEKEDELNRLIKLNDDLEDNDDVQNCFSNLDFDSSLLENTNA
;
A
#
# COMPACT_ATOMS: atom_id res chain seq x y z
N ALA A 1 6.21 -11.51 19.23
CA ALA A 1 6.20 -10.10 19.67
C ALA A 1 7.59 -9.61 20.05
N SER A 2 8.40 -10.42 20.73
CA SER A 2 9.77 -9.99 21.12
C SER A 2 10.68 -9.79 19.91
N GLU A 3 10.53 -10.60 18.87
CA GLU A 3 11.31 -10.46 17.62
C GLU A 3 10.96 -9.16 16.89
N ILE A 4 9.69 -8.81 16.80
CA ILE A 4 9.22 -7.58 16.17
C ILE A 4 9.73 -6.37 16.96
N ARG A 5 9.64 -6.41 18.27
CA ARG A 5 10.16 -5.36 19.15
C ARG A 5 11.66 -5.14 18.93
N SER A 6 12.42 -6.23 18.82
CA SER A 6 13.85 -6.20 18.55
C SER A 6 14.17 -5.57 17.21
N ILE A 7 13.40 -5.89 16.17
CA ILE A 7 13.58 -5.30 14.83
C ILE A 7 13.41 -3.78 14.88
N PHE A 8 12.36 -3.29 15.53
CA PHE A 8 12.15 -1.84 15.69
C PHE A 8 13.30 -1.18 16.45
N SER A 9 13.72 -1.78 17.57
CA SER A 9 14.79 -1.22 18.39
C SER A 9 16.12 -1.15 17.66
N LYS A 10 16.47 -2.19 16.89
CA LYS A 10 17.72 -2.23 16.11
C LYS A 10 17.77 -1.16 15.02
N ASN A 11 16.62 -0.73 14.53
CA ASN A 11 16.53 0.27 13.46
C ASN A 11 16.18 1.67 13.99
N GLY A 12 16.31 1.89 15.29
CA GLY A 12 16.12 3.19 15.90
C GLY A 12 14.69 3.59 16.19
N GLY A 13 13.77 2.63 16.16
CA GLY A 13 12.36 2.86 16.41
C GLY A 13 11.86 2.19 17.69
N ASN A 14 10.57 2.26 17.90
CA ASN A 14 9.89 1.64 19.04
C ASN A 14 8.60 1.00 18.59
N LEU A 15 8.33 -0.18 19.13
CA LEU A 15 7.04 -0.86 18.91
C LEU A 15 5.98 -0.22 19.81
N GLY A 16 4.88 0.26 19.23
CA GLY A 16 3.74 0.77 19.98
C GLY A 16 2.79 -0.35 20.41
N GLU A 17 1.80 0.03 21.21
CA GLU A 17 0.73 -0.88 21.61
C GLU A 17 -0.13 -1.29 20.41
N THR A 18 -0.77 -2.45 20.49
CA THR A 18 -1.69 -2.92 19.46
C THR A 18 -2.78 -1.88 19.18
N GLY A 19 -2.90 -1.49 17.90
CA GLY A 19 -3.89 -0.51 17.48
C GLY A 19 -3.53 0.95 17.74
N SER A 20 -2.35 1.23 18.29
CA SER A 20 -1.97 2.60 18.68
C SER A 20 -1.84 3.56 17.50
N VAL A 21 -1.55 3.06 16.29
CA VAL A 21 -1.41 3.88 15.08
C VAL A 21 -2.46 3.55 14.00
N SER A 22 -3.34 2.62 14.25
CA SER A 22 -4.32 2.18 13.25
C SER A 22 -5.27 3.29 12.81
N PHE A 23 -5.54 4.28 13.66
CA PHE A 23 -6.39 5.43 13.32
C PHE A 23 -5.77 6.33 12.24
N ASN A 24 -4.48 6.21 11.98
CA ASN A 24 -3.79 6.96 10.92
C ASN A 24 -3.94 6.31 9.53
N PHE A 25 -4.61 5.15 9.46
CA PHE A 25 -4.79 4.40 8.23
C PHE A 25 -6.26 4.08 8.00
N ASP A 26 -6.66 4.05 6.73
CA ASP A 26 -7.97 3.56 6.32
C ASP A 26 -7.82 2.18 5.70
N LYS A 27 -8.71 1.27 6.07
CA LYS A 27 -8.78 -0.07 5.49
C LYS A 27 -9.53 0.03 4.17
N VAL A 28 -8.86 -0.25 3.05
CA VAL A 28 -9.44 -0.12 1.72
C VAL A 28 -9.17 -1.38 0.89
N GLY A 29 -10.03 -1.60 -0.12
CA GLY A 29 -9.76 -2.61 -1.14
C GLY A 29 -8.94 -1.98 -2.25
N GLU A 30 -7.91 -2.70 -2.73
CA GLU A 30 -7.10 -2.28 -3.86
C GLU A 30 -7.12 -3.36 -4.93
N ILE A 31 -7.37 -2.95 -6.17
CA ILE A 31 -7.27 -3.83 -7.34
C ILE A 31 -6.27 -3.22 -8.30
N GLN A 32 -5.27 -4.01 -8.69
CA GLN A 32 -4.28 -3.62 -9.69
C GLN A 32 -4.59 -4.33 -11.01
N ILE A 33 -4.81 -3.56 -12.07
CA ILE A 33 -5.17 -4.05 -13.40
C ILE A 33 -4.01 -3.78 -14.34
N LYS A 34 -3.63 -4.76 -15.15
CA LYS A 34 -2.48 -4.68 -16.07
C LYS A 34 -2.77 -3.91 -17.37
N SER A 35 -3.75 -3.04 -17.36
CA SER A 35 -4.09 -2.19 -18.51
C SER A 35 -4.74 -0.91 -18.03
N GLU A 36 -4.86 0.05 -18.93
CA GLU A 36 -5.69 1.22 -18.68
C GLU A 36 -7.15 0.82 -18.85
N ILE A 37 -8.03 1.45 -18.09
CA ILE A 37 -9.48 1.24 -18.22
C ILE A 37 -10.11 2.44 -18.94
N ASP A 38 -11.17 2.18 -19.71
CA ASP A 38 -11.88 3.23 -20.40
C ASP A 38 -12.94 3.90 -19.50
N ASP A 39 -13.50 5.00 -19.96
CA ASP A 39 -14.48 5.77 -19.19
C ASP A 39 -15.75 4.98 -18.87
N THR A 40 -16.16 4.09 -19.76
CA THR A 40 -17.34 3.26 -19.55
C THR A 40 -17.16 2.30 -18.38
N VAL A 41 -16.01 1.66 -18.30
CA VAL A 41 -15.66 0.76 -17.19
C VAL A 41 -15.54 1.58 -15.91
N LEU A 42 -14.91 2.74 -15.97
CA LEU A 42 -14.73 3.62 -14.81
C LEU A 42 -16.08 4.04 -14.24
N GLU A 43 -17.03 4.45 -15.09
CA GLU A 43 -18.37 4.83 -14.65
C GLU A 43 -19.10 3.67 -13.95
N GLU A 44 -18.99 2.48 -14.48
CA GLU A 44 -19.62 1.29 -13.86
C GLU A 44 -19.00 1.00 -12.49
N LEU A 45 -17.69 1.12 -12.37
CA LEU A 45 -17.00 0.92 -11.08
C LEU A 45 -17.41 1.99 -10.06
N LEU A 46 -17.57 3.24 -10.50
CA LEU A 46 -18.03 4.32 -9.62
C LEU A 46 -19.43 4.06 -9.05
N GLU A 47 -20.31 3.48 -9.86
CA GLU A 47 -21.67 3.12 -9.41
C GLU A 47 -21.67 2.02 -8.35
N HIS A 48 -20.59 1.22 -8.28
CA HIS A 48 -20.52 0.04 -7.41
C HIS A 48 -19.52 0.19 -6.25
N GLY A 49 -19.01 1.39 -6.01
CA GLY A 49 -18.21 1.65 -4.81
C GLY A 49 -16.77 2.06 -5.03
N LEU A 50 -16.36 2.32 -6.28
CA LEU A 50 -15.03 2.89 -6.53
C LEU A 50 -14.91 4.25 -5.84
N GLU A 51 -13.85 4.46 -5.06
CA GLU A 51 -13.61 5.73 -4.36
C GLU A 51 -12.49 6.54 -5.00
N ASP A 52 -11.45 5.88 -5.52
CA ASP A 52 -10.31 6.55 -6.11
C ASP A 52 -9.61 5.61 -7.10
N TYR A 53 -8.84 6.17 -8.00
CA TYR A 53 -8.05 5.40 -8.96
C TYR A 53 -6.84 6.19 -9.42
N SER A 54 -5.83 5.48 -9.93
CA SER A 54 -4.68 6.09 -10.60
C SER A 54 -4.27 5.23 -11.79
N ILE A 55 -3.78 5.88 -12.84
CA ILE A 55 -3.31 5.21 -14.05
C ILE A 55 -1.85 5.63 -14.26
N GLU A 56 -0.95 4.66 -14.23
CA GLU A 56 0.49 4.88 -14.46
C GLU A 56 1.08 3.70 -15.23
N ASP A 57 1.92 3.98 -16.21
CA ASP A 57 2.66 2.96 -16.96
C ASP A 57 1.78 1.85 -17.55
N ASN A 58 0.63 2.23 -18.11
CA ASN A 58 -0.38 1.31 -18.67
C ASN A 58 -0.99 0.36 -17.65
N MET A 59 -0.90 0.70 -16.37
CA MET A 59 -1.55 -0.04 -15.28
C MET A 59 -2.55 0.86 -14.57
N THR A 60 -3.62 0.27 -14.09
CA THR A 60 -4.65 0.99 -13.31
C THR A 60 -4.70 0.42 -11.91
N ASN A 61 -4.62 1.30 -10.92
CA ASN A 61 -4.86 0.95 -9.52
C ASN A 61 -6.20 1.56 -9.13
N ILE A 62 -7.12 0.74 -8.63
CA ILE A 62 -8.41 1.23 -8.14
C ILE A 62 -8.54 0.95 -6.65
N TYR A 63 -9.20 1.87 -5.95
CA TYR A 63 -9.42 1.82 -4.52
C TYR A 63 -10.89 1.92 -4.21
N CYS A 64 -11.36 1.10 -3.27
CA CYS A 64 -12.77 1.05 -2.89
C CYS A 64 -12.89 0.75 -1.40
N LYS A 65 -14.11 0.85 -0.88
CA LYS A 65 -14.39 0.32 0.44
C LYS A 65 -14.08 -1.17 0.45
N PHE A 66 -13.49 -1.67 1.54
CA PHE A 66 -13.09 -3.07 1.59
C PHE A 66 -14.28 -4.02 1.40
N GLU A 67 -15.49 -3.61 1.79
CA GLU A 67 -16.71 -4.41 1.56
C GLU A 67 -17.07 -4.54 0.07
N SER A 68 -16.63 -3.60 -0.75
CA SER A 68 -16.94 -3.57 -2.19
C SER A 68 -15.90 -4.29 -3.05
N LEU A 69 -14.81 -4.77 -2.46
CA LEU A 69 -13.68 -5.34 -3.19
C LEU A 69 -14.10 -6.50 -4.11
N ILE A 70 -14.86 -7.45 -3.59
CA ILE A 70 -15.30 -8.63 -4.34
C ILE A 70 -16.21 -8.22 -5.51
N THR A 71 -17.11 -7.28 -5.28
CA THR A 71 -18.02 -6.78 -6.32
C THR A 71 -17.25 -6.14 -7.47
N LEU A 72 -16.31 -5.26 -7.16
CA LEU A 72 -15.50 -4.58 -8.17
C LEU A 72 -14.58 -5.57 -8.91
N GLU A 73 -14.00 -6.52 -8.20
CA GLU A 73 -13.17 -7.55 -8.82
C GLU A 73 -13.97 -8.37 -9.86
N LYS A 74 -15.21 -8.72 -9.56
CA LYS A 74 -16.09 -9.42 -10.49
C LYS A 74 -16.40 -8.59 -11.74
N ILE A 75 -16.66 -7.30 -11.55
CA ILE A 75 -16.95 -6.39 -12.68
C ILE A 75 -15.73 -6.31 -13.60
N VAL A 76 -14.54 -6.11 -13.05
CA VAL A 76 -13.29 -6.03 -13.81
C VAL A 76 -13.04 -7.34 -14.57
N SER A 77 -13.22 -8.48 -13.91
CA SER A 77 -13.02 -9.79 -14.52
C SER A 77 -14.01 -10.03 -15.66
N ASN A 78 -15.25 -9.59 -15.52
CA ASN A 78 -16.28 -9.73 -16.55
C ASN A 78 -16.02 -8.86 -17.78
N LYS A 79 -15.17 -7.83 -17.66
CA LYS A 79 -14.75 -6.99 -18.78
C LYS A 79 -13.51 -7.53 -19.50
N ASN A 80 -13.08 -8.74 -19.16
CA ASN A 80 -11.89 -9.39 -19.74
C ASN A 80 -10.59 -8.62 -19.48
N LEU A 81 -10.56 -7.85 -18.40
CA LEU A 81 -9.36 -7.15 -17.94
C LEU A 81 -8.51 -8.07 -17.07
N GLU A 82 -7.21 -8.03 -17.25
CA GLU A 82 -6.30 -8.86 -16.46
C GLU A 82 -6.02 -8.21 -15.11
N VAL A 83 -6.46 -8.87 -14.03
CA VAL A 83 -6.22 -8.42 -12.67
C VAL A 83 -4.85 -8.94 -12.21
N ASP A 84 -3.94 -8.02 -11.86
CA ASP A 84 -2.65 -8.39 -11.31
C ASP A 84 -2.77 -8.79 -9.84
N SER A 85 -3.52 -8.00 -9.06
CA SER A 85 -3.78 -8.31 -7.66
C SER A 85 -5.08 -7.66 -7.19
N ALA A 86 -5.69 -8.26 -6.18
CA ALA A 86 -6.84 -7.71 -5.47
C ALA A 86 -6.65 -8.03 -4.00
N SER A 87 -6.57 -7.01 -3.16
CA SER A 87 -6.28 -7.19 -1.73
C SER A 87 -6.85 -6.06 -0.89
N ILE A 88 -6.94 -6.33 0.40
CA ILE A 88 -7.29 -5.31 1.39
C ILE A 88 -5.98 -4.74 1.91
N ILE A 89 -5.85 -3.42 1.86
CA ILE A 89 -4.66 -2.72 2.34
C ILE A 89 -5.03 -1.69 3.39
N TRP A 90 -4.04 -1.22 4.12
CA TRP A 90 -4.17 -0.09 5.04
C TRP A 90 -3.49 1.12 4.39
N LYS A 91 -4.32 2.07 3.93
CA LYS A 91 -3.85 3.26 3.24
C LYS A 91 -3.69 4.41 4.24
N PRO A 92 -2.52 5.08 4.31
CA PRO A 92 -2.32 6.14 5.29
C PRO A 92 -3.17 7.38 4.97
N ASN A 93 -3.76 7.97 6.01
CA ASN A 93 -4.49 9.24 5.92
C ASN A 93 -3.54 10.42 5.82
N ILE A 94 -2.42 10.33 6.52
CA ILE A 94 -1.38 11.35 6.56
C ILE A 94 -0.05 10.66 6.31
N THR A 95 0.73 11.19 5.38
CA THR A 95 2.08 10.68 5.11
C THR A 95 3.12 11.55 5.83
N VAL A 96 4.24 10.93 6.18
CA VAL A 96 5.40 11.60 6.75
C VAL A 96 6.49 11.63 5.71
N LYS A 97 6.88 12.83 5.27
CA LYS A 97 7.89 13.00 4.25
C LYS A 97 9.29 12.85 4.84
N ILE A 98 10.09 11.99 4.21
CA ILE A 98 11.47 11.76 4.56
C ILE A 98 12.36 12.48 3.55
N GLU A 99 13.22 13.37 4.03
CA GLU A 99 14.09 14.18 3.19
C GLU A 99 15.57 13.80 3.33
N LYS A 100 15.93 13.07 4.39
CA LYS A 100 17.30 12.66 4.64
C LYS A 100 17.55 11.22 4.21
N GLU A 101 18.63 11.02 3.47
CA GLU A 101 19.02 9.73 2.94
C GLU A 101 19.27 8.69 4.04
N ASP A 102 19.93 9.07 5.13
CA ASP A 102 20.22 8.17 6.24
C ASP A 102 18.95 7.71 6.98
N GLU A 103 17.97 8.59 7.11
CA GLU A 103 16.66 8.24 7.68
C GLU A 103 15.93 7.27 6.77
N LEU A 104 15.94 7.52 5.45
CA LEU A 104 15.32 6.63 4.48
C LEU A 104 15.95 5.25 4.50
N ASN A 105 17.28 5.17 4.58
CA ASN A 105 18.02 3.90 4.66
C ASN A 105 17.59 3.07 5.87
N ARG A 106 17.44 3.72 7.03
CA ARG A 106 16.99 3.04 8.24
C ARG A 106 15.56 2.52 8.12
N LEU A 107 14.69 3.30 7.50
CA LEU A 107 13.29 2.91 7.31
C LEU A 107 13.14 1.78 6.29
N ILE A 108 13.93 1.79 5.23
CA ILE A 108 13.97 0.70 4.25
C ILE A 108 14.44 -0.59 4.93
N LYS A 109 15.50 -0.50 5.73
CA LYS A 109 16.03 -1.64 6.47
C LYS A 109 15.00 -2.18 7.46
N LEU A 110 14.32 -1.30 8.18
CA LEU A 110 13.24 -1.69 9.10
C LEU A 110 12.15 -2.46 8.35
N ASN A 111 11.69 -1.93 7.22
CA ASN A 111 10.65 -2.57 6.40
C ASN A 111 11.11 -3.94 5.91
N ASP A 112 12.35 -4.04 5.42
CA ASP A 112 12.90 -5.31 4.92
C ASP A 112 13.01 -6.34 6.06
N ASP A 113 13.50 -5.93 7.22
CA ASP A 113 13.61 -6.81 8.38
C ASP A 113 12.23 -7.30 8.85
N LEU A 114 11.22 -6.45 8.79
CA LEU A 114 9.84 -6.84 9.13
C LEU A 114 9.26 -7.81 8.10
N GLU A 115 9.44 -7.54 6.83
CA GLU A 115 8.92 -8.42 5.77
C GLU A 115 9.62 -9.78 5.75
N ASP A 116 10.88 -9.85 6.14
CA ASP A 116 11.64 -11.11 6.24
C ASP A 116 11.21 -11.96 7.43
N ASN A 117 10.48 -11.40 8.39
CA ASN A 117 10.00 -12.17 9.55
C ASN A 117 8.77 -12.99 9.16
N ASP A 118 8.81 -14.30 9.42
CA ASP A 118 7.75 -15.24 9.04
C ASP A 118 6.40 -14.92 9.66
N ASP A 119 6.37 -14.25 10.81
CA ASP A 119 5.14 -13.89 11.50
C ASP A 119 4.46 -12.63 10.93
N VAL A 120 5.16 -11.88 10.08
CA VAL A 120 4.63 -10.67 9.45
C VAL A 120 4.02 -11.03 8.10
N GLN A 121 2.71 -10.85 7.97
CA GLN A 121 1.99 -11.11 6.72
C GLN A 121 2.05 -9.93 5.78
N ASN A 122 1.87 -8.72 6.30
CA ASN A 122 1.88 -7.48 5.54
C ASN A 122 2.47 -6.36 6.38
N CYS A 123 3.13 -5.42 5.72
CA CYS A 123 3.68 -4.23 6.34
C CYS A 123 3.24 -3.00 5.54
N PHE A 124 2.59 -2.06 6.21
CA PHE A 124 2.13 -0.81 5.60
C PHE A 124 2.78 0.37 6.30
N SER A 125 3.11 1.39 5.54
CA SER A 125 3.83 2.56 6.05
C SER A 125 3.18 3.85 5.56
N ASN A 126 3.29 4.90 6.36
CA ASN A 126 2.93 6.26 5.96
C ASN A 126 4.13 7.07 5.47
N LEU A 127 5.19 6.39 5.09
CA LEU A 127 6.42 6.97 4.56
C LEU A 127 6.18 7.59 3.18
N ASP A 128 6.67 8.81 2.98
CA ASP A 128 6.70 9.47 1.68
C ASP A 128 8.12 10.00 1.44
N PHE A 129 8.63 9.81 0.24
CA PHE A 129 9.97 10.29 -0.12
C PHE A 129 10.08 10.53 -1.61
N ASP A 130 11.03 11.38 -2.01
CA ASP A 130 11.34 11.60 -3.42
C ASP A 130 12.16 10.41 -3.94
N SER A 131 11.84 9.93 -5.14
CA SER A 131 12.54 8.80 -5.76
C SER A 131 14.03 9.05 -5.96
N SER A 132 14.46 10.31 -6.06
CA SER A 132 15.87 10.66 -6.15
C SER A 132 16.68 10.25 -4.92
N LEU A 133 16.06 10.28 -3.73
CA LEU A 133 16.68 9.78 -2.50
C LEU A 133 16.96 8.28 -2.58
N LEU A 134 16.04 7.53 -3.15
CA LEU A 134 16.18 6.09 -3.31
C LEU A 134 17.33 5.74 -4.28
N GLU A 135 17.47 6.49 -5.36
CA GLU A 135 18.57 6.32 -6.31
C GLU A 135 19.93 6.50 -5.65
N ASN A 136 20.06 7.49 -4.77
CA ASN A 136 21.29 7.74 -4.02
C ASN A 136 21.60 6.61 -3.02
N THR A 137 20.59 6.00 -2.43
CA THR A 137 20.78 4.91 -1.45
C THR A 137 21.19 3.60 -2.09
N ASN A 138 20.89 3.41 -3.37
CA ASN A 138 21.22 2.18 -4.10
C ASN A 138 22.56 2.25 -4.85
N ALA A 139 23.25 3.34 -4.72
CA ALA A 139 24.53 3.54 -5.40
C ALA A 139 25.69 2.80 -4.71
#